data_4e8c5b09fa121a9b3ac130c16a2302cf
#
_entry.id   4e8c5b09fa121a9b3ac130c16a2302cf
#
_cell.length_a   1.000
_cell.length_b   1.000
_cell.length_c   1.000
_cell.angle_alpha   90.00
_cell.angle_beta   90.00
_cell.angle_gamma   90.00
#
_symmetry.space_group_name_H-M   'P 1'
#
loop_
_entity.id
_entity.type
_entity.pdbx_description
1 polymer ?
#
loop_
_entity_poly.entity_id
_entity_poly.type
_entity_poly.pdbx_seq_one_letter_code
_entity_poly.pdbx_strand_id
1 'polypeptide(L)'
;PIVYIGIEKLVEILENQDKTIIYISSPTCPYCRATINTMLNAAKKSGISKIYYYDISANESNKANYKELLEKIIEKKIADKTNEGSISWTLPQLLNVKNSNIIASTKGTDYEFESGQTKYSELTEKQKNHMYKHYIDTLSK
;
A
#
# COMPACT_ATOMS: atom_id res chain seq x y z
N PRO A 1 -2.73 -14.90 -4.09
CA PRO A 1 -1.82 -15.05 -2.95
C PRO A 1 -0.94 -13.84 -2.76
N ILE A 2 -0.48 -13.66 -1.53
CA ILE A 2 0.43 -12.58 -1.16
C ILE A 2 1.87 -13.05 -1.33
N VAL A 3 2.67 -12.23 -1.98
CA VAL A 3 4.11 -12.47 -2.17
C VAL A 3 4.87 -11.34 -1.46
N TYR A 4 5.62 -11.67 -0.42
CA TYR A 4 6.43 -10.69 0.31
C TYR A 4 7.66 -10.32 -0.50
N ILE A 5 7.95 -9.01 -0.58
CA ILE A 5 9.09 -8.49 -1.33
C ILE A 5 9.91 -7.53 -0.47
N GLY A 6 11.18 -7.35 -0.84
CA GLY A 6 12.03 -6.33 -0.26
C GLY A 6 12.02 -5.06 -1.11
N ILE A 7 12.78 -4.07 -0.66
CA ILE A 7 12.82 -2.75 -1.30
C ILE A 7 13.39 -2.80 -2.72
N GLU A 8 14.37 -3.67 -2.97
CA GLU A 8 14.94 -3.83 -4.32
C GLU A 8 13.89 -4.30 -5.31
N LYS A 9 13.10 -5.29 -4.92
CA LYS A 9 12.03 -5.81 -5.77
C LYS A 9 10.92 -4.77 -5.94
N LEU A 10 10.60 -4.03 -4.90
CA LEU A 10 9.62 -2.96 -4.98
C LEU A 10 10.01 -1.94 -6.05
N VAL A 11 11.25 -1.45 -6.03
CA VAL A 11 11.73 -0.49 -7.02
C VAL A 11 11.77 -1.11 -8.40
N GLU A 12 12.20 -2.36 -8.53
CA GLU A 12 12.20 -3.09 -9.80
C GLU A 12 10.79 -3.12 -10.42
N ILE A 13 9.78 -3.45 -9.63
CA ILE A 13 8.39 -3.50 -10.09
C ILE A 13 7.92 -2.10 -10.53
N LEU A 14 8.28 -1.06 -9.78
CA LEU A 14 7.90 0.31 -10.09
C LEU A 14 8.55 0.82 -11.38
N GLU A 15 9.59 0.15 -11.85
CA GLU A 15 10.29 0.51 -13.09
C GLU A 15 9.96 -0.45 -14.24
N ASN A 16 9.09 -1.42 -14.00
CA ASN A 16 8.76 -2.49 -14.93
C ASN A 16 7.59 -2.08 -15.82
N GLN A 17 7.45 -2.72 -16.98
CA GLN A 17 6.36 -2.45 -17.92
C GLN A 17 5.11 -3.31 -17.67
N ASP A 18 5.20 -4.31 -16.81
CA ASP A 18 4.09 -5.21 -16.53
C ASP A 18 3.06 -4.58 -15.61
N LYS A 19 1.84 -5.08 -15.68
CA LYS A 19 0.79 -4.70 -14.73
C LYS A 19 1.01 -5.48 -13.43
N THR A 20 1.07 -4.76 -12.30
CA THR A 20 1.37 -5.34 -11.00
C THR A 20 0.56 -4.67 -9.91
N ILE A 21 0.07 -5.46 -8.97
CA ILE A 21 -0.63 -4.97 -7.78
C ILE A 21 0.34 -5.04 -6.60
N ILE A 22 0.52 -3.91 -5.93
CA ILE A 22 1.42 -3.78 -4.78
C ILE A 22 0.63 -3.29 -3.57
N TYR A 23 0.87 -3.89 -2.42
CA TYR A 23 0.31 -3.44 -1.15
C TYR A 23 1.45 -3.08 -0.21
N ILE A 24 1.47 -1.84 0.27
CA ILE A 24 2.50 -1.32 1.17
C ILE A 24 1.87 -1.15 2.54
N SER A 25 2.42 -1.80 3.55
CA SER A 25 1.77 -1.92 4.84
C SER A 25 2.78 -2.18 5.95
N SER A 26 2.27 -2.31 7.16
CA SER A 26 3.02 -2.76 8.34
C SER A 26 2.07 -3.52 9.25
N PRO A 27 2.50 -4.64 9.86
CA PRO A 27 1.63 -5.41 10.75
C PRO A 27 1.26 -4.65 12.03
N THR A 28 1.97 -3.60 12.39
CA THR A 28 1.69 -2.80 13.60
C THR A 28 0.87 -1.54 13.33
N CYS A 29 0.59 -1.24 12.07
CA CYS A 29 -0.18 -0.06 11.68
C CYS A 29 -1.68 -0.29 11.95
N PRO A 30 -2.35 0.56 12.76
CA PRO A 30 -3.77 0.38 13.04
C PRO A 30 -4.65 0.41 11.80
N TYR A 31 -4.41 1.34 10.88
CA TYR A 31 -5.17 1.43 9.63
C TYR A 31 -4.98 0.21 8.75
N CYS A 32 -3.77 -0.35 8.74
CA CYS A 32 -3.48 -1.58 8.00
C CYS A 32 -4.30 -2.74 8.55
N ARG A 33 -4.31 -2.89 9.87
CA ARG A 33 -5.07 -3.95 10.54
C ARG A 33 -6.57 -3.81 10.33
N ALA A 34 -7.07 -2.58 10.32
CA ALA A 34 -8.50 -2.31 10.16
C ALA A 34 -9.02 -2.59 8.75
N THR A 35 -8.18 -2.46 7.72
CA THR A 35 -8.63 -2.47 6.33
C THR A 35 -8.15 -3.68 5.51
N ILE A 36 -7.20 -4.46 6.02
CA ILE A 36 -6.58 -5.54 5.21
C ILE A 36 -7.59 -6.58 4.74
N ASN A 37 -8.52 -6.99 5.58
CA ASN A 37 -9.50 -8.01 5.19
C ASN A 37 -10.43 -7.50 4.09
N THR A 38 -10.81 -6.23 4.17
CA THR A 38 -11.63 -5.59 3.12
C THR A 38 -10.86 -5.54 1.80
N MET A 39 -9.58 -5.20 1.85
CA MET A 39 -8.71 -5.19 0.66
C MET A 39 -8.59 -6.59 0.05
N LEU A 40 -8.36 -7.62 0.88
CA LEU A 40 -8.22 -8.99 0.40
C LEU A 40 -9.50 -9.51 -0.21
N ASN A 41 -10.67 -9.16 0.36
CA ASN A 41 -11.97 -9.52 -0.21
C ASN A 41 -12.18 -8.88 -1.58
N ALA A 42 -11.81 -7.60 -1.72
CA ALA A 42 -11.88 -6.90 -3.00
C ALA A 42 -10.96 -7.53 -4.04
N ALA A 43 -9.74 -7.89 -3.65
CA ALA A 43 -8.78 -8.54 -4.53
C ALA A 43 -9.31 -9.90 -5.02
N LYS A 44 -9.88 -10.69 -4.12
CA LYS A 44 -10.48 -11.97 -4.47
C LYS A 44 -11.63 -11.79 -5.46
N LYS A 45 -12.51 -10.84 -5.21
CA LYS A 45 -13.63 -10.53 -6.10
C LYS A 45 -13.16 -10.08 -7.47
N SER A 46 -12.05 -9.34 -7.53
CA SER A 46 -11.49 -8.82 -8.78
C SER A 46 -10.65 -9.85 -9.55
N GLY A 47 -10.52 -11.08 -9.02
CA GLY A 47 -9.76 -12.13 -9.68
C GLY A 47 -8.24 -11.89 -9.65
N ILE A 48 -7.76 -11.13 -8.68
CA ILE A 48 -6.32 -10.87 -8.55
C ILE A 48 -5.62 -12.12 -8.03
N SER A 49 -4.68 -12.63 -8.82
CA SER A 49 -3.98 -13.88 -8.48
C SER A 49 -2.73 -13.64 -7.61
N LYS A 50 -2.19 -12.43 -7.62
CA LYS A 50 -0.96 -12.12 -6.89
C LYS A 50 -0.93 -10.66 -6.46
N ILE A 51 -0.59 -10.43 -5.19
CA ILE A 51 -0.35 -9.11 -4.62
C ILE A 51 1.06 -9.13 -4.05
N TYR A 52 1.90 -8.21 -4.47
CA TYR A 52 3.21 -8.02 -3.87
C TYR A 52 3.07 -7.18 -2.62
N TYR A 53 3.52 -7.71 -1.50
CA TYR A 53 3.41 -7.07 -0.19
C TYR A 53 4.78 -6.54 0.23
N TYR A 54 4.88 -5.24 0.41
CA TYR A 54 6.06 -4.62 0.99
C TYR A 54 5.77 -4.19 2.43
N ASP A 55 6.49 -4.80 3.38
CA ASP A 55 6.39 -4.49 4.80
C ASP A 55 7.47 -3.47 5.15
N ILE A 56 7.06 -2.25 5.48
CA ILE A 56 8.01 -1.17 5.78
C ILE A 56 8.75 -1.38 7.09
N SER A 57 8.31 -2.29 7.95
CA SER A 57 8.99 -2.58 9.21
C SER A 57 10.21 -3.50 9.02
N ALA A 58 10.37 -4.09 7.84
CA ALA A 58 11.55 -4.88 7.53
C ALA A 58 12.77 -3.98 7.50
N ASN A 59 13.79 -4.34 8.27
CA ASN A 59 15.01 -3.53 8.38
C ASN A 59 15.97 -3.83 7.22
N GLU A 60 15.96 -2.97 6.21
CA GLU A 60 16.82 -3.09 5.03
C GLU A 60 17.84 -1.96 4.91
N SER A 61 17.96 -1.12 5.95
CA SER A 61 18.81 0.07 5.91
C SER A 61 20.31 -0.22 5.76
N ASN A 62 20.72 -1.45 5.99
CA ASN A 62 22.11 -1.89 5.81
C ASN A 62 22.47 -2.27 4.37
N LYS A 63 21.51 -2.24 3.44
CA LYS A 63 21.80 -2.49 2.03
C LYS A 63 22.64 -1.33 1.47
N ALA A 64 23.62 -1.65 0.65
CA ALA A 64 24.58 -0.67 0.12
C ALA A 64 23.92 0.45 -0.67
N ASN A 65 22.85 0.14 -1.41
CA ASN A 65 22.15 1.09 -2.28
C ASN A 65 20.79 1.54 -1.69
N TYR A 66 20.60 1.40 -0.40
CA TYR A 66 19.32 1.69 0.25
C TYR A 66 18.87 3.14 0.02
N LYS A 67 19.79 4.10 0.11
CA LYS A 67 19.50 5.51 -0.11
C LYS A 67 18.97 5.78 -1.52
N GLU A 68 19.62 5.22 -2.53
CA GLU A 68 19.18 5.38 -3.93
C GLU A 68 17.80 4.76 -4.15
N LEU A 69 17.54 3.61 -3.53
CA LEU A 69 16.22 2.97 -3.63
C LEU A 69 15.13 3.81 -2.98
N LEU A 70 15.40 4.42 -1.82
CA LEU A 70 14.45 5.33 -1.16
C LEU A 70 14.15 6.56 -2.01
N GLU A 71 15.16 7.13 -2.67
CA GLU A 71 14.95 8.28 -3.54
C GLU A 71 14.00 7.96 -4.70
N LYS A 72 14.12 6.77 -5.28
CA LYS A 72 13.20 6.32 -6.33
C LYS A 72 11.76 6.15 -5.83
N ILE A 73 11.60 5.68 -4.61
CA ILE A 73 10.28 5.54 -3.98
C ILE A 73 9.67 6.92 -3.74
N ILE A 74 10.46 7.88 -3.29
CA ILE A 74 10.02 9.26 -3.08
C ILE A 74 9.63 9.91 -4.42
N GLU A 75 10.39 9.68 -5.48
CA GLU A 75 10.06 10.16 -6.83
C GLU A 75 8.70 9.65 -7.30
N LYS A 76 8.34 8.42 -6.96
CA LYS A 76 7.03 7.84 -7.29
C LYS A 76 5.91 8.32 -6.38
N LYS A 77 6.22 9.16 -5.39
CA LYS A 77 5.26 9.74 -4.43
C LYS A 77 4.55 8.72 -3.54
N ILE A 78 5.16 7.57 -3.36
CA ILE A 78 4.67 6.53 -2.44
C ILE A 78 5.00 6.88 -1.00
N ALA A 79 6.08 7.62 -0.80
CA ALA A 79 6.52 8.11 0.49
C ALA A 79 7.07 9.51 0.34
N ASP A 80 7.13 10.25 1.43
CA ASP A 80 7.66 11.60 1.47
C ASP A 80 8.91 11.68 2.32
N LYS A 81 9.73 12.68 2.06
CA LYS A 81 10.88 13.01 2.89
C LYS A 81 10.42 13.97 3.98
N THR A 82 10.74 13.66 5.23
CA THR A 82 10.42 14.56 6.35
C THR A 82 11.41 15.72 6.39
N ASN A 83 11.11 16.76 7.18
CA ASN A 83 12.00 17.89 7.39
C ASN A 83 13.35 17.48 7.98
N GLU A 84 13.39 16.34 8.66
CA GLU A 84 14.60 15.80 9.30
C GLU A 84 15.38 14.86 8.36
N GLY A 85 14.95 14.71 7.12
CA GLY A 85 15.60 13.85 6.14
C GLY A 85 15.22 12.37 6.24
N SER A 86 14.29 12.01 7.13
CA SER A 86 13.76 10.65 7.23
C SER A 86 12.69 10.42 6.19
N ILE A 87 12.28 9.17 6.03
CA ILE A 87 11.20 8.82 5.11
C ILE A 87 9.88 8.65 5.87
N SER A 88 8.81 9.17 5.29
CA SER A 88 7.45 9.04 5.84
C SER A 88 6.57 8.32 4.83
N TRP A 89 6.04 7.17 5.24
CA TRP A 89 5.15 6.34 4.43
C TRP A 89 3.68 6.65 4.76
N THR A 90 2.84 6.68 3.73
CA THR A 90 1.39 6.63 3.94
C THR A 90 0.98 5.17 3.94
N LEU A 91 0.36 4.71 5.02
CA LEU A 91 0.00 3.30 5.20
C LEU A 91 -1.47 3.13 5.57
N PRO A 92 -2.08 2.07 5.07
CA PRO A 92 -1.62 1.22 3.98
C PRO A 92 -1.90 1.85 2.62
N GLN A 93 -1.19 1.41 1.59
CA GLN A 93 -1.45 1.82 0.21
C GLN A 93 -1.60 0.59 -0.67
N LEU A 94 -2.68 0.54 -1.45
CA LEU A 94 -2.83 -0.44 -2.52
C LEU A 94 -2.57 0.28 -3.83
N LEU A 95 -1.63 -0.23 -4.62
CA LEU A 95 -1.20 0.39 -5.86
C LEU A 95 -1.46 -0.53 -7.04
N ASN A 96 -2.03 0.02 -8.10
CA ASN A 96 -2.10 -0.64 -9.40
C ASN A 96 -1.07 0.03 -10.29
N VAL A 97 -0.04 -0.70 -10.69
CA VAL A 97 1.10 -0.20 -11.44
C VAL A 97 1.09 -0.81 -12.83
N LYS A 98 1.24 0.01 -13.86
CA LYS A 98 1.33 -0.45 -15.24
C LYS A 98 2.27 0.48 -16.01
N ASN A 99 3.18 -0.12 -16.79
CA ASN A 99 4.14 0.63 -17.61
C ASN A 99 4.94 1.64 -16.76
N SER A 100 5.41 1.21 -15.60
CA SER A 100 6.18 2.02 -14.64
C SER A 100 5.39 3.18 -14.03
N ASN A 101 4.07 3.22 -14.20
CA ASN A 101 3.23 4.27 -13.65
C ASN A 101 2.21 3.71 -12.67
N ILE A 102 1.98 4.45 -11.59
CA ILE A 102 0.89 4.15 -10.68
C ILE A 102 -0.39 4.70 -11.33
N ILE A 103 -1.22 3.80 -11.84
CA ILE A 103 -2.44 4.18 -12.58
C ILE A 103 -3.65 4.33 -11.68
N ALA A 104 -3.61 3.76 -10.48
CA ALA A 104 -4.67 3.90 -9.48
C ALA A 104 -4.12 3.50 -8.13
N SER A 105 -4.69 4.07 -7.07
CA SER A 105 -4.31 3.72 -5.70
C SER A 105 -5.47 3.91 -4.74
N THR A 106 -5.45 3.15 -3.63
CA THR A 106 -6.35 3.35 -2.49
C THR A 106 -5.51 3.38 -1.23
N LYS A 107 -5.73 4.40 -0.40
CA LYS A 107 -5.09 4.49 0.92
C LYS A 107 -6.05 3.94 1.96
N GLY A 108 -5.54 3.15 2.88
CA GLY A 108 -6.36 2.58 3.96
C GLY A 108 -6.89 3.61 4.95
N THR A 109 -6.50 4.87 4.78
CA THR A 109 -7.00 6.02 5.55
C THR A 109 -8.12 6.77 4.83
N ASP A 110 -8.58 6.31 3.68
CA ASP A 110 -9.58 6.99 2.84
C ASP A 110 -11.01 6.80 3.35
N TYR A 111 -11.21 6.85 4.66
CA TYR A 111 -12.52 6.87 5.29
C TYR A 111 -12.53 7.83 6.47
N GLU A 112 -13.70 8.33 6.81
CA GLU A 112 -13.86 9.25 7.93
C GLU A 112 -14.32 8.50 9.19
N PHE A 113 -13.79 8.93 10.34
CA PHE A 113 -14.21 8.38 11.63
C PHE A 113 -15.65 8.78 11.94
N GLU A 114 -16.38 7.86 12.55
CA GLU A 114 -17.68 8.14 13.14
C GLU A 114 -17.50 8.53 14.62
N SER A 115 -18.57 9.05 15.21
CA SER A 115 -18.52 9.53 16.60
C SER A 115 -18.03 8.42 17.55
N GLY A 116 -17.03 8.74 18.36
CA GLY A 116 -16.44 7.79 19.32
C GLY A 116 -15.43 6.81 18.74
N GLN A 117 -15.22 6.84 17.43
CA GLN A 117 -14.29 5.94 16.76
C GLN A 117 -12.88 6.50 16.81
N THR A 118 -11.89 5.60 16.85
CA THR A 118 -10.47 5.95 16.76
C THR A 118 -9.81 5.09 15.69
N LYS A 119 -8.53 5.33 15.41
CA LYS A 119 -7.76 4.51 14.46
C LYS A 119 -7.64 3.03 14.90
N TYR A 120 -7.89 2.74 16.16
CA TYR A 120 -7.86 1.37 16.70
C TYR A 120 -9.21 0.67 16.62
N SER A 121 -10.25 1.38 16.25
CA SER A 121 -11.61 0.81 16.14
C SER A 121 -11.75 -0.03 14.90
N GLU A 122 -12.61 -1.05 14.98
CA GLU A 122 -13.04 -1.77 13.78
C GLU A 122 -13.86 -0.84 12.90
N LEU A 123 -13.81 -1.05 11.59
CA LEU A 123 -14.64 -0.30 10.65
C LEU A 123 -16.11 -0.72 10.79
N THR A 124 -17.00 0.27 10.67
CA THR A 124 -18.43 0.00 10.56
C THR A 124 -18.72 -0.64 9.19
N GLU A 125 -19.92 -1.22 9.04
CA GLU A 125 -20.32 -1.79 7.75
C GLU A 125 -20.32 -0.74 6.64
N LYS A 126 -20.73 0.49 6.96
CA LYS A 126 -20.70 1.61 6.01
C LYS A 126 -19.28 1.91 5.55
N GLN A 127 -18.33 1.97 6.47
CA GLN A 127 -16.92 2.21 6.16
C GLN A 127 -16.31 1.05 5.38
N LYS A 128 -16.63 -0.19 5.74
CA LYS A 128 -16.18 -1.37 4.99
C LYS A 128 -16.67 -1.34 3.54
N ASN A 129 -17.94 -1.02 3.34
CA ASN A 129 -18.51 -0.91 1.99
C ASN A 129 -17.84 0.21 1.19
N HIS A 130 -17.58 1.34 1.82
CA HIS A 130 -16.89 2.47 1.20
C HIS A 130 -15.48 2.06 0.76
N MET A 131 -14.71 1.45 1.67
CA MET A 131 -13.35 1.02 1.36
C MET A 131 -13.33 -0.11 0.33
N TYR A 132 -14.27 -1.04 0.42
CA TYR A 132 -14.39 -2.12 -0.56
C TYR A 132 -14.56 -1.57 -1.99
N LYS A 133 -15.44 -0.59 -2.17
CA LYS A 133 -15.65 0.04 -3.48
C LYS A 133 -14.39 0.72 -3.99
N HIS A 134 -13.68 1.43 -3.11
CA HIS A 134 -12.41 2.07 -3.46
C HIS A 134 -11.37 1.05 -3.93
N TYR A 135 -11.24 -0.06 -3.20
CA TYR A 135 -10.32 -1.13 -3.58
C TYR A 135 -10.71 -1.77 -4.92
N ILE A 136 -12.00 -2.03 -5.12
CA ILE A 136 -12.48 -2.57 -6.40
C ILE A 136 -12.13 -1.62 -7.55
N ASP A 137 -12.35 -0.32 -7.38
CA ASP A 137 -12.02 0.68 -8.40
C ASP A 137 -10.52 0.68 -8.73
N THR A 138 -9.67 0.64 -7.72
CA THR A 138 -8.22 0.60 -7.92
C THR A 138 -7.80 -0.67 -8.68
N LEU A 139 -8.35 -1.81 -8.28
CA LEU A 139 -7.98 -3.11 -8.86
C LEU A 139 -8.51 -3.31 -10.28
N SER A 140 -9.55 -2.59 -10.67
CA SER A 140 -10.19 -2.75 -11.98
C SER A 140 -9.59 -1.88 -13.09
N LYS A 141 -8.61 -1.03 -12.77
CA LYS A 141 -7.93 -0.16 -13.77
C LYS A 141 -6.85 -0.91 -14.60
#